data_4a23400985fc47ab62f748b134243ed9
#
_entry.id   4a23400985fc47ab62f748b134243ed9
#
_cell.length_a   1.000
_cell.length_b   1.000
_cell.length_c   1.000
_cell.angle_alpha   90.00
_cell.angle_beta   90.00
_cell.angle_gamma   90.00
#
_symmetry.space_group_name_H-M   'P 1'
#
loop_
_entity.id
_entity.type
_entity.pdbx_description
1 polymer ?
#
loop_
_entity_poly.entity_id
_entity_poly.type
_entity_poly.pdbx_seq_one_letter_code
_entity_poly.pdbx_strand_id
1 'polypeptide(L)'
;YVICCGDLGGVWDGSAEEQGQLDWLENRPFTTLFVSGNHENFDLLAKYPTEEWHGGTVQRIRPSVIHLMRGQVYDIQGKTFFTMGGASSHDIQDAILEPDDPLFKKKCRQLDARGAMYRVNHLSWWKEELPSKEEYQTARANLDRTGWAVDYIITHCCPSSVQDAFSGGFYRKDALTEFFDEVSQRCKFKYWFFGHYH
;
A
#
# COMPACT_ATOMS: atom_id res chain seq x y z
N TYR A 1 -17.29 -9.76 -0.41
CA TYR A 1 -16.02 -9.09 -0.13
C TYR A 1 -16.16 -7.59 -0.32
N VAL A 2 -15.45 -6.82 0.51
CA VAL A 2 -15.20 -5.38 0.30
C VAL A 2 -13.68 -5.22 0.16
N ILE A 3 -13.23 -4.44 -0.82
CA ILE A 3 -11.80 -4.25 -1.08
C ILE A 3 -11.46 -2.78 -0.83
N CYS A 4 -10.50 -2.52 0.07
CA CYS A 4 -9.94 -1.21 0.35
C CYS A 4 -8.64 -1.03 -0.47
N CYS A 5 -8.55 0.09 -1.17
CA CYS A 5 -7.38 0.43 -2.01
C CYS A 5 -6.24 1.10 -1.20
N GLY A 6 -5.96 0.62 -0.01
CA GLY A 6 -4.89 1.11 0.87
C GLY A 6 -5.35 2.09 1.94
N ASP A 7 -4.46 2.40 2.87
CA ASP A 7 -4.69 3.29 4.01
C ASP A 7 -5.90 2.86 4.85
N LEU A 8 -6.00 1.54 5.12
CA LEU A 8 -7.08 1.00 5.96
C LEU A 8 -7.00 1.54 7.40
N GLY A 9 -5.79 1.84 7.89
CA GLY A 9 -5.54 2.30 9.25
C GLY A 9 -5.78 1.22 10.32
N GLY A 10 -5.92 -0.03 9.92
CA GLY A 10 -6.22 -1.14 10.82
C GLY A 10 -4.99 -1.82 11.44
N VAL A 11 -3.78 -1.41 11.06
CA VAL A 11 -2.51 -1.90 11.64
C VAL A 11 -1.57 -0.71 11.77
N TRP A 12 -1.69 0.03 12.88
CA TRP A 12 -0.91 1.26 13.08
C TRP A 12 -0.12 1.27 14.39
N ASP A 13 -0.77 1.18 15.55
CA ASP A 13 -0.13 1.31 16.86
C ASP A 13 -0.45 0.18 17.84
N GLY A 14 -1.37 -0.71 17.49
CA GLY A 14 -1.83 -1.81 18.37
C GLY A 14 -2.68 -1.35 19.54
N SER A 15 -3.18 -0.10 19.51
CA SER A 15 -4.00 0.47 20.58
C SER A 15 -5.34 -0.24 20.76
N ALA A 16 -5.99 -0.03 21.91
CA ALA A 16 -7.33 -0.54 22.17
C ALA A 16 -8.36 0.01 21.18
N GLU A 17 -8.16 1.24 20.68
CA GLU A 17 -9.01 1.85 19.66
C GLU A 17 -8.86 1.13 18.32
N GLU A 18 -7.63 0.87 17.89
CA GLU A 18 -7.34 0.10 16.67
C GLU A 18 -7.93 -1.32 16.76
N GLN A 19 -7.73 -1.99 17.91
CA GLN A 19 -8.31 -3.32 18.13
C GLN A 19 -9.85 -3.29 18.06
N GLY A 20 -10.49 -2.26 18.62
CA GLY A 20 -11.94 -2.06 18.52
C GLY A 20 -12.43 -1.84 17.08
N GLN A 21 -11.66 -1.14 16.25
CA GLN A 21 -11.95 -0.96 14.81
C GLN A 21 -11.82 -2.28 14.05
N LEU A 22 -10.77 -3.06 14.32
CA LEU A 22 -10.59 -4.39 13.73
C LEU A 22 -11.71 -5.36 14.14
N ASP A 23 -12.12 -5.36 15.42
CA ASP A 23 -13.23 -6.15 15.93
C ASP A 23 -14.56 -5.73 15.26
N TRP A 24 -14.73 -4.42 15.02
CA TRP A 24 -15.89 -3.91 14.29
C TRP A 24 -15.91 -4.43 12.85
N LEU A 25 -14.78 -4.42 12.14
CA LEU A 25 -14.64 -4.95 10.78
C LEU A 25 -14.90 -6.47 10.77
N GLU A 26 -14.34 -7.21 11.72
CA GLU A 26 -14.51 -8.66 11.83
C GLU A 26 -15.99 -9.07 12.00
N ASN A 27 -16.77 -8.26 12.70
CA ASN A 27 -18.19 -8.50 12.93
C ASN A 27 -19.11 -8.06 11.77
N ARG A 28 -18.56 -7.67 10.61
CA ARG A 28 -19.36 -7.35 9.43
C ARG A 28 -19.79 -8.61 8.67
N PRO A 29 -20.92 -8.58 7.94
CA PRO A 29 -21.38 -9.72 7.14
C PRO A 29 -20.58 -9.93 5.85
N PHE A 30 -19.37 -9.35 5.76
CA PHE A 30 -18.46 -9.46 4.62
C PHE A 30 -17.01 -9.58 5.09
N THR A 31 -16.17 -10.14 4.26
CA THR A 31 -14.71 -10.12 4.47
C THR A 31 -14.14 -8.83 3.89
N THR A 32 -13.35 -8.12 4.70
CA THR A 32 -12.57 -6.96 4.27
C THR A 32 -11.23 -7.42 3.70
N LEU A 33 -10.96 -7.07 2.46
CA LEU A 33 -9.68 -7.23 1.79
C LEU A 33 -9.04 -5.85 1.65
N PHE A 34 -7.72 -5.74 1.80
CA PHE A 34 -7.05 -4.46 1.57
C PHE A 34 -5.65 -4.68 1.00
N VAL A 35 -5.18 -3.74 0.21
CA VAL A 35 -3.75 -3.58 -0.12
C VAL A 35 -3.14 -2.56 0.83
N SER A 36 -1.83 -2.60 1.07
CA SER A 36 -1.17 -1.56 1.85
C SER A 36 -1.20 -0.22 1.12
N GLY A 37 -1.38 0.87 1.88
CA GLY A 37 -1.11 2.23 1.43
C GLY A 37 0.27 2.72 1.86
N ASN A 38 0.45 4.03 2.00
CA ASN A 38 1.63 4.63 2.63
C ASN A 38 1.42 4.91 4.13
N HIS A 39 0.16 4.95 4.59
CA HIS A 39 -0.21 5.09 6.01
C HIS A 39 -0.45 3.74 6.68
N GLU A 40 0.55 2.85 6.63
CA GLU A 40 0.55 1.55 7.31
C GLU A 40 1.79 1.42 8.18
N ASN A 41 1.67 0.78 9.34
CA ASN A 41 2.83 0.42 10.14
C ASN A 41 3.43 -0.89 9.64
N PHE A 42 4.43 -0.79 8.77
CA PHE A 42 5.05 -1.96 8.14
C PHE A 42 5.82 -2.83 9.14
N ASP A 43 6.31 -2.26 10.26
CA ASP A 43 6.91 -3.05 11.34
C ASP A 43 5.90 -3.95 12.05
N LEU A 44 4.65 -3.50 12.18
CA LEU A 44 3.57 -4.30 12.72
C LEU A 44 3.02 -5.29 11.69
N LEU A 45 2.82 -4.87 10.44
CA LEU A 45 2.40 -5.76 9.36
C LEU A 45 3.36 -6.94 9.19
N ALA A 46 4.68 -6.70 9.26
CA ALA A 46 5.69 -7.74 9.13
C ALA A 46 5.61 -8.84 10.21
N LYS A 47 4.90 -8.60 11.34
CA LYS A 47 4.71 -9.61 12.40
C LYS A 47 3.61 -10.62 12.10
N TYR A 48 2.71 -10.31 11.16
CA TYR A 48 1.67 -11.24 10.76
C TYR A 48 2.23 -12.31 9.85
N PRO A 49 1.95 -13.61 10.11
CA PRO A 49 2.40 -14.69 9.25
C PRO A 49 1.73 -14.62 7.89
N THR A 50 2.45 -15.08 6.88
CA THR A 50 1.91 -15.21 5.54
C THR A 50 1.23 -16.56 5.36
N GLU A 51 0.17 -16.62 4.58
CA GLU A 51 -0.52 -17.86 4.19
C GLU A 51 -0.96 -17.81 2.73
N GLU A 52 -1.17 -18.99 2.13
CA GLU A 52 -1.74 -19.10 0.78
C GLU A 52 -3.26 -18.88 0.83
N TRP A 53 -3.77 -18.04 -0.06
CA TRP A 53 -5.19 -17.77 -0.18
C TRP A 53 -5.56 -17.42 -1.63
N HIS A 54 -6.50 -18.15 -2.21
CA HIS A 54 -7.01 -17.92 -3.58
C HIS A 54 -5.91 -17.78 -4.66
N GLY A 55 -4.82 -18.56 -4.54
CA GLY A 55 -3.73 -18.58 -5.51
C GLY A 55 -2.64 -17.53 -5.32
N GLY A 56 -2.75 -16.69 -4.29
CA GLY A 56 -1.73 -15.73 -3.89
C GLY A 56 -1.44 -15.79 -2.39
N THR A 57 -0.48 -14.99 -1.95
CA THR A 57 -0.04 -14.90 -0.54
C THR A 57 -0.72 -13.72 0.14
N VAL A 58 -1.20 -13.93 1.36
CA VAL A 58 -1.87 -12.91 2.19
C VAL A 58 -1.33 -12.89 3.61
N GLN A 59 -1.65 -11.83 4.35
CA GLN A 59 -1.56 -11.78 5.81
C GLN A 59 -2.95 -11.66 6.40
N ARG A 60 -3.32 -12.55 7.31
CA ARG A 60 -4.62 -12.50 7.98
C ARG A 60 -4.53 -11.70 9.27
N ILE A 61 -5.04 -10.47 9.24
CA ILE A 61 -5.03 -9.56 10.40
C ILE A 61 -6.10 -9.98 11.40
N ARG A 62 -7.26 -10.39 10.89
CA ARG A 62 -8.39 -11.00 11.61
C ARG A 62 -8.98 -12.09 10.71
N PRO A 63 -9.81 -13.01 11.22
CA PRO A 63 -10.48 -14.02 10.40
C PRO A 63 -11.13 -13.48 9.14
N SER A 64 -11.73 -12.28 9.21
CA SER A 64 -12.39 -11.62 8.08
C SER A 64 -11.75 -10.28 7.65
N VAL A 65 -10.51 -9.99 8.07
CA VAL A 65 -9.72 -8.83 7.63
C VAL A 65 -8.39 -9.31 7.08
N ILE A 66 -8.21 -9.20 5.77
CA ILE A 66 -7.13 -9.86 5.02
C ILE A 66 -6.33 -8.82 4.23
N HIS A 67 -5.02 -8.77 4.49
CA HIS A 67 -4.08 -7.98 3.72
C HIS A 67 -3.66 -8.76 2.46
N LEU A 68 -4.00 -8.22 1.30
CA LEU A 68 -3.57 -8.72 0.00
C LEU A 68 -2.15 -8.23 -0.28
N MET A 69 -1.19 -9.15 -0.31
CA MET A 69 0.21 -8.80 -0.45
C MET A 69 0.53 -8.27 -1.86
N ARG A 70 1.66 -7.58 -1.97
CA ARG A 70 2.12 -6.96 -3.22
C ARG A 70 2.51 -7.99 -4.26
N GLY A 71 2.21 -7.66 -5.52
CA GLY A 71 2.63 -8.47 -6.66
C GLY A 71 1.89 -9.79 -6.82
N GLN A 72 0.78 -9.99 -6.12
CA GLN A 72 0.01 -11.23 -6.16
C GLN A 72 -1.13 -11.17 -7.20
N VAL A 73 -1.54 -12.34 -7.65
CA VAL A 73 -2.76 -12.52 -8.45
C VAL A 73 -3.65 -13.53 -7.75
N TYR A 74 -4.86 -13.12 -7.44
CA TYR A 74 -5.86 -13.93 -6.74
C TYR A 74 -7.01 -14.31 -7.69
N ASP A 75 -7.53 -15.54 -7.55
CA ASP A 75 -8.81 -15.93 -8.15
C ASP A 75 -9.90 -15.84 -7.08
N ILE A 76 -10.71 -14.81 -7.14
CA ILE A 76 -11.82 -14.59 -6.22
C ILE A 76 -13.13 -14.73 -6.99
N GLN A 77 -13.88 -15.81 -6.72
CA GLN A 77 -15.15 -16.10 -7.37
C GLN A 77 -15.05 -16.16 -8.92
N GLY A 78 -13.97 -16.74 -9.44
CA GLY A 78 -13.73 -16.88 -10.88
C GLY A 78 -13.37 -15.57 -11.59
N LYS A 79 -12.87 -14.59 -10.82
CA LYS A 79 -12.29 -13.33 -11.32
C LYS A 79 -10.87 -13.19 -10.82
N THR A 80 -9.98 -12.74 -11.70
CA THR A 80 -8.58 -12.55 -11.39
C THR A 80 -8.30 -11.10 -10.97
N PHE A 81 -7.61 -10.95 -9.83
CA PHE A 81 -7.25 -9.67 -9.23
C PHE A 81 -5.73 -9.58 -9.09
N PHE A 82 -5.09 -8.67 -9.79
CA PHE A 82 -3.70 -8.31 -9.51
C PHE A 82 -3.66 -7.20 -8.45
N THR A 83 -2.80 -7.37 -7.45
CA THR A 83 -2.66 -6.42 -6.33
C THR A 83 -1.23 -5.91 -6.20
N MET A 84 -1.11 -4.60 -5.96
CA MET A 84 0.19 -3.96 -5.71
C MET A 84 -0.02 -2.72 -4.84
N GLY A 85 0.08 -2.86 -3.54
CA GLY A 85 -0.06 -1.76 -2.60
C GLY A 85 1.17 -0.86 -2.52
N GLY A 86 1.02 0.24 -1.79
CA GLY A 86 2.06 1.25 -1.54
C GLY A 86 1.86 2.53 -2.34
N ALA A 87 2.45 3.59 -1.85
CA ALA A 87 2.63 4.88 -2.50
C ALA A 87 3.73 5.67 -1.79
N SER A 88 4.34 6.62 -2.47
CA SER A 88 5.26 7.57 -1.85
C SER A 88 4.50 8.62 -1.07
N SER A 89 4.86 8.84 0.19
CA SER A 89 4.28 9.91 1.02
C SER A 89 4.61 11.29 0.45
N HIS A 90 3.63 12.20 0.46
CA HIS A 90 3.79 13.56 -0.08
C HIS A 90 4.33 14.56 0.96
N ASP A 91 4.25 14.24 2.24
CA ASP A 91 4.58 15.11 3.36
C ASP A 91 5.95 14.82 3.99
N ILE A 92 6.89 14.36 3.17
CA ILE A 92 8.30 14.10 3.51
C ILE A 92 9.27 15.03 2.76
N GLN A 93 8.75 16.13 2.20
CA GLN A 93 9.52 16.98 1.30
C GLN A 93 10.70 17.68 1.98
N ASP A 94 10.58 17.98 3.28
CA ASP A 94 11.61 18.68 4.03
C ASP A 94 12.56 17.73 4.78
N ALA A 95 12.07 16.62 5.30
CA ALA A 95 12.91 15.64 5.98
C ALA A 95 12.18 14.32 6.31
N ILE A 96 12.97 13.27 6.45
CA ILE A 96 12.66 12.07 7.24
C ILE A 96 13.66 12.06 8.39
N LEU A 97 13.17 12.06 9.62
CA LEU A 97 14.00 12.12 10.83
C LEU A 97 14.20 10.72 11.42
N GLU A 98 15.41 10.46 11.92
CA GLU A 98 15.73 9.27 12.69
C GLU A 98 15.46 9.54 14.17
N PRO A 99 14.65 8.71 14.86
CA PRO A 99 14.29 8.95 16.27
C PRO A 99 15.47 8.83 17.23
N ASP A 100 16.54 8.11 16.85
CA ASP A 100 17.77 7.93 17.62
C ASP A 100 18.84 9.00 17.35
N ASP A 101 18.58 9.96 16.45
CA ASP A 101 19.48 11.10 16.19
C ASP A 101 19.64 11.93 17.48
N PRO A 102 20.88 12.17 17.97
CA PRO A 102 21.13 13.00 19.15
C PRO A 102 20.52 14.40 19.09
N LEU A 103 20.27 14.91 17.88
CA LEU A 103 19.66 16.22 17.63
C LEU A 103 18.15 16.12 17.28
N PHE A 104 17.53 14.96 17.40
CA PHE A 104 16.15 14.72 17.00
C PHE A 104 15.18 15.79 17.51
N LYS A 105 15.13 16.00 18.82
CA LYS A 105 14.25 17.01 19.45
C LYS A 105 14.50 18.43 18.95
N LYS A 106 15.78 18.78 18.64
CA LYS A 106 16.12 20.09 18.09
C LYS A 106 15.63 20.22 16.66
N LYS A 107 15.84 19.18 15.84
CA LYS A 107 15.39 19.15 14.45
C LYS A 107 13.87 19.23 14.36
N CYS A 108 13.11 18.46 15.17
CA CYS A 108 11.65 18.57 15.24
C CYS A 108 11.21 20.02 15.50
N ARG A 109 11.72 20.65 16.56
CA ARG A 109 11.36 22.04 16.89
C ARG A 109 11.66 23.03 15.77
N GLN A 110 12.76 22.84 15.03
CA GLN A 110 13.13 23.70 13.91
C GLN A 110 12.20 23.51 12.71
N LEU A 111 11.78 22.26 12.44
CA LEU A 111 10.86 21.93 11.37
C LEU A 111 9.44 22.42 11.70
N ASP A 112 8.98 22.16 12.93
CA ASP A 112 7.69 22.64 13.43
C ASP A 112 7.57 24.16 13.34
N ALA A 113 8.61 24.88 13.75
CA ALA A 113 8.64 26.37 13.77
C ALA A 113 8.47 26.99 12.36
N ARG A 114 8.77 26.25 11.30
CA ARG A 114 8.60 26.72 9.91
C ARG A 114 7.45 26.02 9.17
N GLY A 115 6.65 25.19 9.87
CA GLY A 115 5.56 24.41 9.25
C GLY A 115 6.04 23.44 8.19
N ALA A 116 7.19 22.81 8.40
CA ALA A 116 7.82 21.92 7.44
C ALA A 116 7.07 20.58 7.33
N MET A 117 7.11 19.99 6.15
CA MET A 117 6.56 18.65 5.86
C MET A 117 7.62 17.59 6.14
N TYR A 118 7.53 16.93 7.30
CA TYR A 118 8.46 15.89 7.68
C TYR A 118 7.76 14.73 8.38
N ARG A 119 8.37 13.57 8.33
CA ARG A 119 7.96 12.35 9.02
C ARG A 119 9.13 11.78 9.82
N VAL A 120 8.81 10.82 10.68
CA VAL A 120 9.79 10.15 11.54
C VAL A 120 9.85 8.68 11.16
N ASN A 121 11.07 8.20 10.85
CA ASN A 121 11.32 6.82 10.47
C ASN A 121 10.86 5.86 11.57
N HIS A 122 10.20 4.76 11.17
CA HIS A 122 9.61 3.74 12.05
C HIS A 122 8.58 4.26 13.09
N LEU A 123 8.06 5.50 12.93
CA LEU A 123 7.00 6.06 13.77
C LEU A 123 5.83 6.62 12.95
N SER A 124 6.12 7.31 11.86
CA SER A 124 5.11 7.88 10.97
C SER A 124 5.47 7.76 9.49
N TRP A 125 6.58 7.12 9.20
CA TRP A 125 7.04 6.79 7.85
C TRP A 125 7.90 5.53 7.88
N TRP A 126 7.80 4.73 6.83
CA TRP A 126 8.59 3.51 6.58
C TRP A 126 9.02 3.50 5.13
N LYS A 127 10.27 3.13 4.86
CA LYS A 127 10.74 2.96 3.46
C LYS A 127 9.97 1.86 2.72
N GLU A 128 9.35 0.96 3.46
CA GLU A 128 8.48 -0.12 2.99
C GLU A 128 7.14 0.39 2.44
N GLU A 129 6.85 1.70 2.52
CA GLU A 129 5.73 2.30 1.78
C GLU A 129 5.86 2.07 0.27
N LEU A 130 7.11 1.96 -0.23
CA LEU A 130 7.41 1.56 -1.60
C LEU A 130 7.84 0.09 -1.67
N PRO A 131 7.49 -0.63 -2.75
CA PRO A 131 7.85 -2.03 -2.92
C PRO A 131 9.35 -2.27 -3.02
N SER A 132 9.79 -3.42 -2.52
CA SER A 132 11.14 -3.94 -2.70
C SER A 132 11.38 -4.44 -4.14
N LYS A 133 12.64 -4.65 -4.50
CA LYS A 133 13.01 -5.23 -5.79
C LYS A 133 12.40 -6.62 -5.98
N GLU A 134 12.34 -7.40 -4.92
CA GLU A 134 11.78 -8.75 -4.88
C GLU A 134 10.28 -8.73 -5.12
N GLU A 135 9.56 -7.76 -4.57
CA GLU A 135 8.11 -7.58 -4.80
C GLU A 135 7.82 -7.20 -6.25
N TYR A 136 8.62 -6.34 -6.90
CA TYR A 136 8.50 -6.07 -8.34
C TYR A 136 8.79 -7.31 -9.19
N GLN A 137 9.79 -8.14 -8.82
CA GLN A 137 10.07 -9.39 -9.52
C GLN A 137 8.91 -10.38 -9.39
N THR A 138 8.37 -10.53 -8.18
CA THR A 138 7.19 -11.35 -7.90
C THR A 138 5.99 -10.89 -8.72
N ALA A 139 5.76 -9.58 -8.78
CA ALA A 139 4.67 -8.98 -9.56
C ALA A 139 4.80 -9.35 -11.05
N ARG A 140 5.98 -9.17 -11.65
CA ARG A 140 6.20 -9.53 -13.06
C ARG A 140 6.05 -11.02 -13.30
N ALA A 141 6.61 -11.88 -12.44
CA ALA A 141 6.49 -13.33 -12.56
C ALA A 141 5.04 -13.79 -12.47
N ASN A 142 4.23 -13.19 -11.59
CA ASN A 142 2.82 -13.51 -11.45
C ASN A 142 2.00 -13.03 -12.66
N LEU A 143 2.29 -11.83 -13.17
CA LEU A 143 1.67 -11.32 -14.40
C LEU A 143 2.08 -12.15 -15.63
N ASP A 144 3.34 -12.58 -15.73
CA ASP A 144 3.79 -13.49 -16.80
C ASP A 144 3.01 -14.82 -16.77
N ARG A 145 2.76 -15.39 -15.58
CA ARG A 145 1.96 -16.63 -15.44
C ARG A 145 0.52 -16.48 -15.92
N THR A 146 -0.06 -15.28 -15.85
CA THR A 146 -1.39 -14.97 -16.37
C THR A 146 -1.39 -14.49 -17.83
N GLY A 147 -0.22 -14.47 -18.47
CA GLY A 147 -0.07 -13.91 -19.81
C GLY A 147 -0.39 -12.41 -19.86
N TRP A 148 -0.14 -11.68 -18.77
CA TRP A 148 -0.49 -10.26 -18.60
C TRP A 148 -1.98 -9.98 -18.89
N ALA A 149 -2.85 -10.82 -18.33
CA ALA A 149 -4.30 -10.66 -18.45
C ALA A 149 -4.97 -10.97 -17.11
N VAL A 150 -5.69 -9.98 -16.56
CA VAL A 150 -6.45 -10.09 -15.31
C VAL A 150 -7.79 -9.36 -15.46
N ASP A 151 -8.77 -9.67 -14.61
CA ASP A 151 -10.04 -8.95 -14.66
C ASP A 151 -9.90 -7.57 -14.00
N TYR A 152 -9.22 -7.50 -12.85
CA TYR A 152 -9.13 -6.30 -12.02
C TYR A 152 -7.70 -6.06 -11.54
N ILE A 153 -7.35 -4.78 -11.41
CA ILE A 153 -6.12 -4.32 -10.78
C ILE A 153 -6.50 -3.46 -9.57
N ILE A 154 -5.89 -3.77 -8.42
CA ILE A 154 -6.11 -3.07 -7.15
C ILE A 154 -4.77 -2.56 -6.65
N THR A 155 -4.64 -1.24 -6.57
CA THR A 155 -3.41 -0.58 -6.10
C THR A 155 -3.76 0.54 -5.10
N HIS A 156 -2.76 1.13 -4.45
CA HIS A 156 -3.02 2.32 -3.66
C HIS A 156 -2.83 3.59 -4.48
N CYS A 157 -1.74 3.74 -5.21
CA CYS A 157 -1.57 4.82 -6.18
C CYS A 157 -1.77 4.34 -7.63
N CYS A 158 -1.74 5.26 -8.60
CA CYS A 158 -2.00 4.98 -10.01
C CYS A 158 -0.74 5.11 -10.87
N PRO A 159 -0.79 4.71 -12.17
CA PRO A 159 0.30 4.94 -13.13
C PRO A 159 0.71 6.42 -13.24
N SER A 160 2.00 6.70 -13.48
CA SER A 160 2.50 8.06 -13.68
C SER A 160 1.75 8.83 -14.76
N SER A 161 1.41 8.17 -15.86
CA SER A 161 0.64 8.77 -16.96
C SER A 161 -0.77 9.20 -16.55
N VAL A 162 -1.43 8.42 -15.69
CA VAL A 162 -2.75 8.76 -15.13
C VAL A 162 -2.61 9.90 -14.13
N GLN A 163 -1.62 9.81 -13.23
CA GLN A 163 -1.30 10.85 -12.26
C GLN A 163 -1.06 12.21 -12.93
N ASP A 164 -0.26 12.25 -14.00
CA ASP A 164 0.00 13.47 -14.77
C ASP A 164 -1.27 14.04 -15.40
N ALA A 165 -2.16 13.16 -15.90
CA ALA A 165 -3.37 13.58 -16.62
C ALA A 165 -4.36 14.37 -15.73
N PHE A 166 -4.51 14.01 -14.45
CA PHE A 166 -5.43 14.74 -13.57
C PHE A 166 -4.74 15.81 -12.70
N SER A 167 -3.43 15.68 -12.45
CA SER A 167 -2.72 16.62 -11.57
C SER A 167 -1.92 17.70 -12.29
N GLY A 168 -1.78 17.59 -13.64
CA GLY A 168 -0.94 18.51 -14.42
C GLY A 168 0.54 18.43 -14.04
N GLY A 169 1.01 17.27 -13.55
CA GLY A 169 2.40 17.05 -13.15
C GLY A 169 2.73 17.52 -11.72
N PHE A 170 1.72 17.72 -10.89
CA PHE A 170 1.92 18.13 -9.48
C PHE A 170 2.64 17.06 -8.66
N TYR A 171 2.29 15.79 -8.85
CA TYR A 171 2.91 14.68 -8.13
C TYR A 171 4.22 14.23 -8.78
N ARG A 172 5.18 13.82 -7.95
CA ARG A 172 6.45 13.26 -8.44
C ARG A 172 6.25 11.80 -8.84
N LYS A 173 6.88 11.45 -9.96
CA LYS A 173 6.99 10.05 -10.40
C LYS A 173 7.99 9.31 -9.51
N ASP A 174 7.73 8.06 -9.27
CA ASP A 174 8.61 7.14 -8.55
C ASP A 174 8.63 5.76 -9.23
N ALA A 175 9.45 4.85 -8.73
CA ALA A 175 9.61 3.53 -9.31
C ALA A 175 8.30 2.72 -9.32
N LEU A 176 7.37 2.96 -8.38
CA LEU A 176 6.10 2.28 -8.33
C LEU A 176 5.12 2.81 -9.38
N THR A 177 4.98 4.12 -9.50
CA THR A 177 4.10 4.74 -10.49
C THR A 177 4.60 4.51 -11.92
N GLU A 178 5.94 4.42 -12.13
CA GLU A 178 6.53 4.02 -13.42
C GLU A 178 6.32 2.52 -13.72
N PHE A 179 6.43 1.65 -12.70
CA PHE A 179 6.06 0.23 -12.86
C PHE A 179 4.59 0.07 -13.25
N PHE A 180 3.71 0.90 -12.71
CA PHE A 180 2.30 0.88 -13.11
C PHE A 180 2.07 1.35 -14.53
N ASP A 181 2.90 2.22 -15.09
CA ASP A 181 2.88 2.51 -16.54
C ASP A 181 3.25 1.26 -17.36
N GLU A 182 4.26 0.47 -16.95
CA GLU A 182 4.58 -0.82 -17.57
C GLU A 182 3.36 -1.76 -17.53
N VAL A 183 2.73 -1.89 -16.36
CA VAL A 183 1.53 -2.74 -16.20
C VAL A 183 0.38 -2.24 -17.09
N SER A 184 0.13 -0.95 -17.11
CA SER A 184 -0.93 -0.33 -17.93
C SER A 184 -0.75 -0.59 -19.42
N GLN A 185 0.49 -0.59 -19.91
CA GLN A 185 0.81 -0.80 -21.32
C GLN A 185 0.77 -2.27 -21.75
N ARG A 186 1.13 -3.19 -20.84
CA ARG A 186 1.30 -4.62 -21.14
C ARG A 186 0.10 -5.46 -20.75
N CYS A 187 -0.58 -5.10 -19.65
CA CYS A 187 -1.61 -5.93 -19.07
C CYS A 187 -2.98 -5.63 -19.69
N LYS A 188 -3.73 -6.69 -20.02
CA LYS A 188 -5.15 -6.60 -20.38
C LYS A 188 -5.97 -6.70 -19.11
N PHE A 189 -6.81 -5.70 -18.83
CA PHE A 189 -7.69 -5.67 -17.66
C PHE A 189 -9.03 -4.99 -17.98
N LYS A 190 -10.03 -5.20 -17.10
CA LYS A 190 -11.34 -4.55 -17.25
C LYS A 190 -11.40 -3.23 -16.50
N TYR A 191 -10.95 -3.25 -15.22
CA TYR A 191 -10.95 -2.06 -14.36
C TYR A 191 -9.72 -2.04 -13.50
N TRP A 192 -9.23 -0.83 -13.22
CA TRP A 192 -8.15 -0.55 -12.29
C TRP A 192 -8.68 0.39 -11.21
N PHE A 193 -8.63 -0.05 -9.94
CA PHE A 193 -9.09 0.71 -8.78
C PHE A 193 -7.89 1.16 -7.96
N PHE A 194 -7.90 2.42 -7.55
CA PHE A 194 -6.85 3.00 -6.71
C PHE A 194 -7.43 4.05 -5.77
N GLY A 195 -6.64 4.50 -4.75
CA GLY A 195 -6.95 5.53 -3.77
C GLY A 195 -5.93 6.67 -3.80
N HIS A 196 -5.44 7.10 -2.62
CA HIS A 196 -4.30 7.99 -2.36
C HIS A 196 -4.51 9.48 -2.68
N TYR A 197 -5.16 9.81 -3.77
CA TYR A 197 -5.26 11.19 -4.29
C TYR A 197 -6.56 11.89 -3.89
N HIS A 198 -6.84 12.06 -2.65
CA HIS A 198 -8.07 12.62 -2.04
C HIS A 198 -8.89 13.59 -2.88
#